data_89adb929fed8340b833f7edbf522444c
#
_entry.id   89adb929fed8340b833f7edbf522444c
#
_cell.length_a   1.000
_cell.length_b   1.000
_cell.length_c   1.000
_cell.angle_alpha   90.00
_cell.angle_beta   90.00
_cell.angle_gamma   90.00
#
_symmetry.space_group_name_H-M   'P 1'
#
loop_
_entity.id
_entity.type
_entity.pdbx_description
1 polymer ?
#
loop_
_entity_poly.entity_id
_entity_poly.type
_entity_poly.pdbx_seq_one_letter_code
_entity_poly.pdbx_strand_id
1 'polypeptide(L)'
;MNRFKKLSLEINQNKTVIAEQTLKDHYQKQPELKKKYSDYQEKKYLEDVEYTLSFLSESLYYEESVIFQNYCKWLKVFLLNIGITEDH
;
A
#
# COMPACT_ATOMS: atom_id res chain seq x y z
N MET A 1 21.89 11.42 10.38
CA MET A 1 20.70 11.78 9.62
C MET A 1 20.12 10.54 8.95
N ASN A 2 18.83 10.32 9.09
CA ASN A 2 18.16 9.18 8.48
C ASN A 2 18.08 9.37 6.95
N ARG A 3 18.77 8.50 6.20
CA ARG A 3 18.83 8.59 4.73
C ARG A 3 17.48 8.31 4.07
N PHE A 4 16.55 7.66 4.77
CA PHE A 4 15.23 7.35 4.24
C PHE A 4 14.17 8.39 4.63
N LYS A 5 14.55 9.43 5.35
CA LYS A 5 13.61 10.44 5.82
C LYS A 5 12.91 11.15 4.67
N LYS A 6 13.65 11.50 3.64
CA LYS A 6 13.08 12.16 2.47
C LYS A 6 12.08 11.27 1.75
N LEU A 7 12.45 10.00 1.56
CA LEU A 7 11.56 9.02 0.93
C LEU A 7 10.30 8.83 1.76
N SER A 8 10.44 8.73 3.08
CA SER A 8 9.31 8.64 4.00
C SER A 8 8.33 9.80 3.80
N LEU A 9 8.84 11.01 3.77
CA LEU A 9 8.00 12.20 3.59
C LEU A 9 7.31 12.20 2.22
N GLU A 10 8.03 11.80 1.17
CA GLU A 10 7.45 11.71 -0.17
C GLU A 10 6.31 10.69 -0.24
N ILE A 11 6.49 9.54 0.38
CA ILE A 11 5.44 8.51 0.43
C ILE A 11 4.22 9.06 1.17
N ASN A 12 4.44 9.68 2.31
CA ASN A 12 3.33 10.21 3.12
C ASN A 12 2.56 11.30 2.39
N GLN A 13 3.28 12.18 1.68
CA GLN A 13 2.66 13.28 0.93
C GLN A 13 1.87 12.78 -0.28
N ASN A 14 2.26 11.66 -0.87
CA ASN A 14 1.66 11.14 -2.09
C ASN A 14 0.80 9.89 -1.88
N LYS A 15 0.53 9.52 -0.64
CA LYS A 15 -0.16 8.25 -0.36
C LYS A 15 -1.53 8.13 -1.00
N THR A 16 -2.28 9.23 -1.07
CA THR A 16 -3.62 9.21 -1.70
C THR A 16 -3.50 8.95 -3.20
N VAL A 17 -2.57 9.62 -3.88
CA VAL A 17 -2.33 9.43 -5.30
C VAL A 17 -1.85 8.00 -5.57
N ILE A 18 -0.93 7.50 -4.74
CA ILE A 18 -0.42 6.14 -4.88
C ILE A 18 -1.55 5.12 -4.69
N ALA A 19 -2.42 5.32 -3.69
CA ALA A 19 -3.54 4.44 -3.45
C ALA A 19 -4.50 4.39 -4.63
N GLU A 20 -4.84 5.55 -5.19
CA GLU A 20 -5.71 5.65 -6.35
C GLU A 20 -5.09 4.96 -7.57
N GLN A 21 -3.80 5.15 -7.80
CA GLN A 21 -3.10 4.49 -8.90
C GLN A 21 -3.06 2.98 -8.70
N THR A 22 -2.88 2.53 -7.45
CA THR A 22 -2.88 1.11 -7.13
C THR A 22 -4.23 0.47 -7.44
N LEU A 23 -5.32 1.14 -7.08
CA LEU A 23 -6.68 0.65 -7.41
C LEU A 23 -6.89 0.58 -8.91
N LYS A 24 -6.46 1.61 -9.62
CA LYS A 24 -6.58 1.66 -11.08
C LYS A 24 -5.83 0.50 -11.74
N ASP A 25 -4.60 0.24 -11.29
CA ASP A 25 -3.79 -0.87 -11.80
C ASP A 25 -4.46 -2.22 -11.49
N HIS A 26 -5.06 -2.33 -10.32
CA HIS A 26 -5.79 -3.54 -9.90
C HIS A 26 -6.96 -3.82 -10.85
N TYR A 27 -7.72 -2.79 -11.21
CA TYR A 27 -8.82 -2.92 -12.16
C TYR A 27 -8.34 -3.23 -13.57
N GLN A 28 -7.18 -2.72 -13.97
CA GLN A 28 -6.62 -3.05 -15.29
C GLN A 28 -6.26 -4.53 -15.39
N LYS A 29 -5.76 -5.11 -14.29
CA LYS A 29 -5.39 -6.53 -14.25
C LYS A 29 -6.61 -7.44 -14.12
N GLN A 30 -7.65 -6.98 -13.44
CA GLN A 30 -8.87 -7.75 -13.19
C GLN A 30 -10.08 -6.86 -13.41
N PRO A 31 -10.44 -6.59 -14.69
CA PRO A 31 -11.53 -5.65 -15.01
C PRO A 31 -12.88 -6.02 -14.43
N GLU A 32 -13.13 -7.30 -14.20
CA GLU A 32 -14.38 -7.77 -13.63
C GLU A 32 -14.63 -7.26 -12.21
N LEU A 33 -13.57 -6.90 -11.49
CA LEU A 33 -13.70 -6.40 -10.12
C LEU A 33 -14.35 -5.03 -10.06
N LYS A 34 -14.23 -4.24 -11.11
CA LYS A 34 -14.86 -2.93 -11.16
C LYS A 34 -16.38 -3.02 -11.04
N LYS A 35 -16.95 -4.10 -11.58
CA LYS A 35 -18.39 -4.36 -11.50
C LYS A 35 -18.79 -4.98 -10.16
N LYS A 36 -17.87 -5.69 -9.52
CA LYS A 36 -18.11 -6.38 -8.24
C LYS A 36 -17.96 -5.47 -7.05
N TYR A 37 -17.03 -4.52 -7.09
CA TYR A 37 -16.78 -3.63 -5.96
C TYR A 37 -17.86 -2.56 -5.89
N SER A 38 -18.46 -2.44 -4.70
CA SER A 38 -19.31 -1.31 -4.37
C SER A 38 -18.47 -0.08 -4.08
N ASP A 39 -19.10 1.09 -4.02
CA ASP A 39 -18.41 2.31 -3.62
C ASP A 39 -17.77 2.18 -2.24
N TYR A 40 -18.47 1.49 -1.33
CA TYR A 40 -17.94 1.21 0.01
C TYR A 40 -16.67 0.37 -0.05
N GLN A 41 -16.66 -0.67 -0.89
CA GLN A 41 -15.50 -1.56 -1.03
C GLN A 41 -14.31 -0.82 -1.64
N GLU A 42 -14.55 0.05 -2.62
CA GLU A 42 -13.49 0.88 -3.18
C GLU A 42 -12.90 1.81 -2.12
N LYS A 43 -13.77 2.44 -1.33
CA LYS A 43 -13.32 3.33 -0.25
C LYS A 43 -12.47 2.59 0.77
N LYS A 44 -12.91 1.40 1.17
CA LYS A 44 -12.14 0.57 2.10
C LYS A 44 -10.79 0.17 1.52
N TYR A 45 -10.75 -0.20 0.24
CA TYR A 45 -9.50 -0.52 -0.43
C TYR A 45 -8.51 0.64 -0.37
N LEU A 46 -8.99 1.83 -0.72
CA LEU A 46 -8.15 3.03 -0.71
C LEU A 46 -7.66 3.37 0.69
N GLU A 47 -8.53 3.27 1.69
CA GLU A 47 -8.16 3.51 3.09
C GLU A 47 -7.09 2.52 3.56
N ASP A 48 -7.23 1.25 3.20
CA ASP A 48 -6.29 0.21 3.59
C ASP A 48 -4.91 0.43 2.96
N VAL A 49 -4.88 0.83 1.68
CA VAL A 49 -3.63 1.14 1.00
C VAL A 49 -2.97 2.37 1.62
N GLU A 50 -3.74 3.41 1.88
CA GLU A 50 -3.22 4.62 2.53
C GLU A 50 -2.67 4.32 3.92
N TYR A 51 -3.34 3.47 4.68
CA TYR A 51 -2.87 3.04 5.99
C TYR A 51 -1.52 2.31 5.86
N THR A 52 -1.43 1.41 4.88
CA THR A 52 -0.19 0.68 4.59
C THR A 52 0.96 1.62 4.28
N LEU A 53 0.69 2.62 3.43
CA LEU A 53 1.71 3.59 3.03
C LEU A 53 2.14 4.47 4.22
N SER A 54 1.20 4.82 5.09
CA SER A 54 1.52 5.55 6.31
C SER A 54 2.43 4.74 7.24
N PHE A 55 2.14 3.45 7.37
CA PHE A 55 2.96 2.54 8.17
C PHE A 55 4.37 2.40 7.58
N LEU A 56 4.46 2.25 6.26
CA LEU A 56 5.75 2.18 5.57
C LEU A 56 6.54 3.48 5.76
N SER A 57 5.88 4.62 5.59
CA SER A 57 6.49 5.93 5.77
C SER A 57 7.11 6.05 7.17
N GLU A 58 6.34 5.67 8.19
CA GLU A 58 6.82 5.70 9.57
C GLU A 58 8.03 4.79 9.79
N SER A 59 7.96 3.58 9.25
CA SER A 59 9.04 2.59 9.39
C SER A 59 10.34 3.11 8.75
N LEU A 60 10.23 3.72 7.57
CA LEU A 60 11.38 4.31 6.90
C LEU A 60 11.92 5.52 7.66
N TYR A 61 11.03 6.33 8.21
CA TYR A 61 11.42 7.53 8.96
C TYR A 61 12.32 7.19 10.14
N TYR A 62 11.96 6.12 10.87
CA TYR A 62 12.69 5.73 12.07
C TYR A 62 13.81 4.73 11.81
N GLU A 63 13.88 4.16 10.60
CA GLU A 63 14.89 3.14 10.23
C GLU A 63 14.98 1.97 11.23
N GLU A 64 13.87 1.63 11.86
CA GLU A 64 13.86 0.52 12.81
C GLU A 64 13.64 -0.79 12.08
N SER A 65 14.68 -1.65 12.09
CA SER A 65 14.65 -2.90 11.34
C SER A 65 13.54 -3.85 11.78
N VAL A 66 13.22 -3.89 13.08
CA VAL A 66 12.14 -4.74 13.59
C VAL A 66 10.79 -4.29 13.04
N ILE A 67 10.53 -2.98 13.08
CA ILE A 67 9.29 -2.40 12.53
C ILE A 67 9.22 -2.68 11.03
N PHE A 68 10.33 -2.48 10.33
CA PHE A 68 10.38 -2.70 8.88
C PHE A 68 10.15 -4.17 8.53
N GLN A 69 10.75 -5.10 9.28
CA GLN A 69 10.53 -6.53 9.05
C GLN A 69 9.09 -6.93 9.29
N ASN A 70 8.48 -6.43 10.36
CA ASN A 70 7.06 -6.70 10.64
C ASN A 70 6.17 -6.12 9.56
N TYR A 71 6.49 -4.94 9.07
CA TYR A 71 5.79 -4.33 7.96
C TYR A 71 5.87 -5.19 6.70
N CYS A 72 7.08 -5.69 6.37
CA CYS A 72 7.26 -6.51 5.17
C CYS A 72 6.43 -7.79 5.24
N LYS A 73 6.38 -8.44 6.41
CA LYS A 73 5.57 -9.65 6.62
C LYS A 73 4.09 -9.34 6.43
N TRP A 74 3.62 -8.26 7.02
CA TRP A 74 2.24 -7.84 6.92
C TRP A 74 1.87 -7.47 5.47
N LEU A 75 2.75 -6.72 4.80
CA LEU A 75 2.54 -6.32 3.42
C LEU A 75 2.42 -7.53 2.50
N LYS A 76 3.25 -8.55 2.71
CA LYS A 76 3.20 -9.78 1.92
C LYS A 76 1.82 -10.43 2.04
N VAL A 77 1.31 -10.58 3.26
CA VAL A 77 -0.01 -11.15 3.48
C VAL A 77 -1.10 -10.28 2.84
N PHE A 78 -1.00 -8.97 3.01
CA PHE A 78 -1.95 -8.03 2.43
C PHE A 78 -2.01 -8.15 0.91
N LEU A 79 -0.85 -8.17 0.24
CA LEU A 79 -0.78 -8.27 -1.21
C LEU A 79 -1.35 -9.60 -1.72
N LEU A 80 -1.10 -10.69 -0.99
CA LEU A 80 -1.68 -12.00 -1.34
C LEU A 80 -3.20 -11.98 -1.21
N ASN A 81 -3.72 -11.32 -0.17
CA ASN A 81 -5.16 -11.24 0.06
C ASN A 81 -5.88 -10.42 -1.01
N ILE A 82 -5.24 -9.44 -1.61
CA ILE A 82 -5.85 -8.66 -2.69
C ILE A 82 -5.53 -9.22 -4.08
N GLY A 83 -4.92 -10.42 -4.14
CA GLY A 83 -4.70 -11.12 -5.40
C GLY A 83 -3.41 -10.80 -6.12
N ILE A 84 -2.49 -10.08 -5.49
CA ILE A 84 -1.17 -9.83 -6.05
C ILE A 84 -0.23 -10.91 -5.54
N THR A 85 0.34 -11.69 -6.45
CA THR A 85 1.25 -12.77 -6.10
C THR A 85 2.69 -12.37 -6.33
N GLU A 86 3.61 -13.11 -5.70
CA GLU A 86 5.04 -12.87 -5.85
C GLU A 86 5.58 -13.45 -7.17
N ASP A 87 4.83 -14.30 -7.82
CA ASP A 87 5.27 -15.03 -9.00
C ASP A 87 4.97 -14.25 -10.27
N HIS A 88 5.83 -13.33 -10.56
CA HIS A 88 5.72 -12.55 -11.78
C HIS A 88 6.93 -12.75 -12.66
#